data_0caedfb338ef64246abbd5d46cf047e8
#
_entry.id   0caedfb338ef64246abbd5d46cf047e8
#
_cell.length_a   1.000
_cell.length_b   1.000
_cell.length_c   1.000
_cell.angle_alpha   90.00
_cell.angle_beta   90.00
_cell.angle_gamma   90.00
#
_symmetry.space_group_name_H-M   'P 1'
#
loop_
_entity.id
_entity.type
_entity.pdbx_description
1 polymer ?
#
loop_
_entity_poly.entity_id
_entity_poly.type
_entity_poly.pdbx_seq_one_letter_code
_entity_poly.pdbx_strand_id
1 'polypeptide(L)'
;MKFAICQELFVDWDWERQCRFAAELGYTGMELAPFTIAKDIRDVSAETRQTMREQAEAAGVQIIGLHWLLAKTEGFHLTTADKDVRQATADYLIELGNACADFGGDLMVFRSPPQRNLQPGVTPEQAFENAAEVFRSCMPAIGERGVRICMEPLTAKETDFINTCGQAMELIRAVDHPNFVLHQDVKAMLGAEQKPLPQLIAEFAPNVGHFHVNDTNLLGPGMGDTDYRPIFQALLDTNYQGWVSVEVFDYSPGCENIARQSMDYMQSVLREIGA
;
A
#
# COMPACT_ATOMS: atom_id res chain seq x y z
N MET A 1 -8.48 -8.34 12.61
CA MET A 1 -7.80 -8.14 11.30
C MET A 1 -8.72 -8.58 10.18
N LYS A 2 -8.66 -7.93 9.00
CA LYS A 2 -9.35 -8.30 7.77
C LYS A 2 -8.30 -8.61 6.71
N PHE A 3 -8.54 -9.60 5.85
CA PHE A 3 -7.57 -10.00 4.83
C PHE A 3 -7.93 -9.45 3.46
N ALA A 4 -6.92 -8.87 2.79
CA ALA A 4 -7.01 -8.38 1.43
C ALA A 4 -5.86 -8.93 0.57
N ILE A 5 -5.95 -8.72 -0.74
CA ILE A 5 -4.92 -9.11 -1.69
C ILE A 5 -4.76 -8.02 -2.77
N CYS A 6 -3.54 -7.78 -3.19
CA CYS A 6 -3.21 -6.83 -4.25
C CYS A 6 -3.59 -7.38 -5.61
N GLN A 7 -4.28 -6.55 -6.37
CA GLN A 7 -4.99 -6.93 -7.60
C GLN A 7 -4.07 -7.25 -8.78
N GLU A 8 -2.91 -6.61 -8.87
CA GLU A 8 -1.98 -6.82 -10.00
C GLU A 8 -1.47 -8.25 -10.13
N LEU A 9 -1.63 -9.08 -9.10
CA LEU A 9 -1.38 -10.52 -9.17
C LEU A 9 -2.25 -11.21 -10.24
N PHE A 10 -3.43 -10.66 -10.53
CA PHE A 10 -4.45 -11.27 -11.38
C PHE A 10 -4.66 -10.53 -12.72
N VAL A 11 -3.71 -9.73 -13.19
CA VAL A 11 -3.90 -8.85 -14.37
C VAL A 11 -4.35 -9.55 -15.64
N ASP A 12 -4.08 -10.86 -15.80
CA ASP A 12 -4.48 -11.65 -16.97
C ASP A 12 -5.94 -12.14 -16.90
N TRP A 13 -6.65 -11.84 -15.82
CA TRP A 13 -8.04 -12.24 -15.64
C TRP A 13 -8.97 -11.03 -15.75
N ASP A 14 -10.23 -11.27 -16.16
CA ASP A 14 -11.27 -10.25 -16.04
C ASP A 14 -11.57 -9.92 -14.56
N TRP A 15 -12.03 -8.69 -14.32
CA TRP A 15 -12.23 -8.15 -12.98
C TRP A 15 -13.19 -8.97 -12.12
N GLU A 16 -14.31 -9.44 -12.69
CA GLU A 16 -15.28 -10.26 -11.94
C GLU A 16 -14.70 -11.61 -11.51
N ARG A 17 -13.88 -12.23 -12.37
CA ARG A 17 -13.18 -13.47 -12.02
C ARG A 17 -12.20 -13.25 -10.88
N GLN A 18 -11.45 -12.15 -10.91
CA GLN A 18 -10.52 -11.78 -9.84
C GLN A 18 -11.26 -11.68 -8.50
N CYS A 19 -12.38 -10.93 -8.45
CA CYS A 19 -13.18 -10.74 -7.25
C CYS A 19 -13.76 -12.06 -6.72
N ARG A 20 -14.37 -12.87 -7.59
CA ARG A 20 -14.93 -14.17 -7.19
C ARG A 20 -13.88 -15.09 -6.61
N PHE A 21 -12.72 -15.18 -7.26
CA PHE A 21 -11.64 -16.06 -6.79
C PHE A 21 -11.07 -15.60 -5.46
N ALA A 22 -10.86 -14.31 -5.26
CA ALA A 22 -10.44 -13.75 -3.98
C ALA A 22 -11.44 -14.09 -2.86
N ALA A 23 -12.73 -13.90 -3.12
CA ALA A 23 -13.80 -14.25 -2.17
C ALA A 23 -13.85 -15.76 -1.84
N GLU A 24 -13.71 -16.65 -2.84
CA GLU A 24 -13.66 -18.11 -2.68
C GLU A 24 -12.52 -18.56 -1.75
N LEU A 25 -11.41 -17.83 -1.75
CA LEU A 25 -10.27 -18.09 -0.86
C LEU A 25 -10.43 -17.49 0.55
N GLY A 26 -11.44 -16.62 0.76
CA GLY A 26 -11.69 -15.97 2.04
C GLY A 26 -11.08 -14.58 2.18
N TYR A 27 -10.53 -13.99 1.11
CA TYR A 27 -10.22 -12.56 1.11
C TYR A 27 -11.52 -11.76 1.09
N THR A 28 -11.57 -10.68 1.87
CA THR A 28 -12.72 -9.78 1.94
C THR A 28 -12.41 -8.40 1.39
N GLY A 29 -11.17 -8.17 0.96
CA GLY A 29 -10.72 -6.93 0.34
C GLY A 29 -9.78 -7.15 -0.84
N MET A 30 -9.79 -6.21 -1.77
CA MET A 30 -8.83 -6.11 -2.89
C MET A 30 -8.25 -4.70 -2.95
N GLU A 31 -6.95 -4.62 -3.21
CA GLU A 31 -6.22 -3.37 -3.33
C GLU A 31 -5.76 -3.17 -4.77
N LEU A 32 -6.16 -2.08 -5.40
CA LEU A 32 -5.98 -1.87 -6.83
C LEU A 32 -4.64 -1.19 -7.14
N ALA A 33 -3.98 -1.63 -8.21
CA ALA A 33 -2.86 -0.93 -8.81
C ALA A 33 -3.35 -0.10 -10.02
N PRO A 34 -3.36 1.25 -9.98
CA PRO A 34 -3.97 2.10 -11.01
C PRO A 34 -3.52 1.78 -12.43
N PHE A 35 -2.22 1.46 -12.62
CA PHE A 35 -1.65 1.15 -13.94
C PHE A 35 -2.21 -0.13 -14.59
N THR A 36 -2.91 -0.99 -13.84
CA THR A 36 -3.58 -2.18 -14.38
C THR A 36 -4.95 -1.85 -14.97
N ILE A 37 -5.51 -0.68 -14.61
CA ILE A 37 -6.82 -0.22 -15.04
C ILE A 37 -6.68 0.71 -16.24
N ALA A 38 -5.81 1.72 -16.15
CA ALA A 38 -5.53 2.66 -17.22
C ALA A 38 -4.10 3.23 -17.08
N LYS A 39 -3.56 3.78 -18.16
CA LYS A 39 -2.26 4.49 -18.14
C LYS A 39 -2.32 5.73 -17.26
N ASP A 40 -3.46 6.40 -17.22
CA ASP A 40 -3.75 7.56 -16.39
C ASP A 40 -5.09 7.34 -15.70
N ILE A 41 -5.13 7.50 -14.37
CA ILE A 41 -6.36 7.27 -13.60
C ILE A 41 -7.48 8.25 -13.99
N ARG A 42 -7.14 9.41 -14.54
CA ARG A 42 -8.09 10.42 -15.02
C ARG A 42 -8.90 9.95 -16.23
N ASP A 43 -8.39 8.96 -16.98
CA ASP A 43 -9.08 8.36 -18.13
C ASP A 43 -10.14 7.33 -17.71
N VAL A 44 -10.18 6.93 -16.43
CA VAL A 44 -11.18 6.00 -15.92
C VAL A 44 -12.45 6.77 -15.51
N SER A 45 -13.54 6.55 -16.25
CA SER A 45 -14.79 7.25 -15.98
C SER A 45 -15.40 6.92 -14.62
N ALA A 46 -16.21 7.83 -14.06
CA ALA A 46 -16.95 7.58 -12.82
C ALA A 46 -17.87 6.35 -12.93
N GLU A 47 -18.48 6.13 -14.09
CA GLU A 47 -19.30 4.94 -14.37
C GLU A 47 -18.47 3.65 -14.28
N THR A 48 -17.27 3.65 -14.87
CA THR A 48 -16.36 2.50 -14.78
C THR A 48 -15.95 2.21 -13.34
N ARG A 49 -15.62 3.26 -12.57
CA ARG A 49 -15.25 3.13 -11.15
C ARG A 49 -16.41 2.55 -10.34
N GLN A 50 -17.61 3.03 -10.56
CA GLN A 50 -18.82 2.52 -9.90
C GLN A 50 -19.09 1.06 -10.30
N THR A 51 -19.02 0.72 -11.57
CA THR A 51 -19.23 -0.66 -12.05
C THR A 51 -18.24 -1.63 -11.42
N MET A 52 -16.95 -1.27 -11.36
CA MET A 52 -15.93 -2.12 -10.71
C MET A 52 -16.24 -2.31 -9.23
N ARG A 53 -16.65 -1.27 -8.54
CA ARG A 53 -17.06 -1.34 -7.14
C ARG A 53 -18.26 -2.28 -6.95
N GLU A 54 -19.33 -2.12 -7.72
CA GLU A 54 -20.54 -2.94 -7.65
C GLU A 54 -20.26 -4.42 -7.92
N GLN A 55 -19.38 -4.72 -8.90
CA GLN A 55 -18.95 -6.07 -9.21
C GLN A 55 -18.16 -6.72 -8.06
N ALA A 56 -17.27 -5.95 -7.41
CA ALA A 56 -16.54 -6.43 -6.24
C ALA A 56 -17.50 -6.73 -5.07
N GLU A 57 -18.40 -5.79 -4.75
CA GLU A 57 -19.41 -5.95 -3.69
C GLU A 57 -20.32 -7.17 -3.95
N ALA A 58 -20.75 -7.37 -5.20
CA ALA A 58 -21.56 -8.51 -5.61
C ALA A 58 -20.83 -9.85 -5.44
N ALA A 59 -19.50 -9.87 -5.58
CA ALA A 59 -18.66 -11.03 -5.32
C ALA A 59 -18.35 -11.27 -3.83
N GLY A 60 -18.67 -10.31 -2.96
CA GLY A 60 -18.40 -10.38 -1.52
C GLY A 60 -17.04 -9.83 -1.10
N VAL A 61 -16.36 -9.05 -1.96
CA VAL A 61 -15.12 -8.36 -1.64
C VAL A 61 -15.31 -6.84 -1.72
N GLN A 62 -14.52 -6.11 -0.94
CA GLN A 62 -14.49 -4.65 -0.96
C GLN A 62 -13.21 -4.18 -1.67
N ILE A 63 -13.30 -3.18 -2.53
CA ILE A 63 -12.10 -2.44 -2.95
C ILE A 63 -11.67 -1.57 -1.76
N ILE A 64 -10.50 -1.83 -1.22
CA ILE A 64 -10.03 -1.16 0.01
C ILE A 64 -9.23 0.10 -0.27
N GLY A 65 -8.57 0.16 -1.42
CA GLY A 65 -7.73 1.29 -1.77
C GLY A 65 -6.86 1.07 -2.98
N LEU A 66 -5.87 1.94 -3.11
CA LEU A 66 -4.90 1.95 -4.20
C LEU A 66 -3.47 1.80 -3.67
N HIS A 67 -2.63 1.10 -4.41
CA HIS A 67 -1.19 1.07 -4.21
C HIS A 67 -0.43 1.27 -5.54
N TRP A 68 0.90 1.30 -5.55
CA TRP A 68 1.66 1.61 -6.78
C TRP A 68 1.26 2.92 -7.47
N LEU A 69 0.96 3.97 -6.70
CA LEU A 69 0.25 5.18 -7.11
C LEU A 69 0.82 5.88 -8.35
N LEU A 70 2.17 5.99 -8.45
CA LEU A 70 2.85 6.65 -9.57
C LEU A 70 3.58 5.66 -10.48
N ALA A 71 3.35 4.35 -10.33
CA ALA A 71 4.00 3.35 -11.18
C ALA A 71 3.57 3.51 -12.64
N LYS A 72 4.56 3.41 -13.55
CA LYS A 72 4.38 3.54 -15.00
C LYS A 72 3.85 4.92 -15.46
N THR A 73 3.89 5.94 -14.60
CA THR A 73 3.58 7.32 -14.96
C THR A 73 4.86 8.11 -15.29
N GLU A 74 4.69 9.23 -15.97
CA GLU A 74 5.75 10.16 -16.35
C GLU A 74 5.41 11.59 -15.90
N GLY A 75 6.43 12.41 -15.63
CA GLY A 75 6.23 13.82 -15.27
C GLY A 75 5.88 14.08 -13.80
N PHE A 76 5.92 13.05 -12.94
CA PHE A 76 5.69 13.18 -11.50
C PHE A 76 6.93 12.82 -10.71
N HIS A 77 7.21 13.59 -9.66
CA HIS A 77 8.31 13.29 -8.76
C HIS A 77 8.16 14.03 -7.43
N LEU A 78 8.33 13.31 -6.32
CA LEU A 78 8.08 13.81 -4.97
C LEU A 78 9.17 14.79 -4.49
N THR A 79 10.44 14.43 -4.72
CA THR A 79 11.61 15.11 -4.10
C THR A 79 12.30 16.12 -5.02
N THR A 80 11.85 16.28 -6.26
CA THR A 80 12.48 17.14 -7.26
C THR A 80 12.56 18.62 -6.83
N ALA A 81 13.59 19.33 -7.32
CA ALA A 81 13.69 20.79 -7.17
C ALA A 81 12.67 21.54 -8.05
N ASP A 82 12.16 20.91 -9.10
CA ASP A 82 11.19 21.49 -10.02
C ASP A 82 9.81 21.61 -9.35
N LYS A 83 9.37 22.85 -9.13
CA LYS A 83 8.10 23.15 -8.46
C LYS A 83 6.88 22.77 -9.30
N ASP A 84 6.96 22.86 -10.62
CA ASP A 84 5.84 22.54 -11.50
C ASP A 84 5.60 21.05 -11.51
N VAL A 85 6.67 20.24 -11.48
CA VAL A 85 6.59 18.78 -11.34
C VAL A 85 6.04 18.39 -9.97
N ARG A 86 6.44 19.08 -8.88
CA ARG A 86 5.86 18.82 -7.54
C ARG A 86 4.37 19.16 -7.50
N GLN A 87 3.96 20.29 -8.08
CA GLN A 87 2.54 20.66 -8.16
C GLN A 87 1.75 19.63 -8.98
N ALA A 88 2.26 19.25 -10.14
CA ALA A 88 1.62 18.19 -10.97
C ALA A 88 1.52 16.86 -10.20
N THR A 89 2.51 16.54 -9.38
CA THR A 89 2.48 15.33 -8.53
C THR A 89 1.37 15.43 -7.48
N ALA A 90 1.25 16.58 -6.80
CA ALA A 90 0.19 16.81 -5.82
C ALA A 90 -1.21 16.75 -6.45
N ASP A 91 -1.39 17.39 -7.61
CA ASP A 91 -2.66 17.38 -8.35
C ASP A 91 -3.04 15.95 -8.78
N TYR A 92 -2.07 15.16 -9.25
CA TYR A 92 -2.34 13.76 -9.62
C TYR A 92 -2.66 12.88 -8.41
N LEU A 93 -2.05 13.11 -7.25
CA LEU A 93 -2.41 12.42 -6.01
C LEU A 93 -3.85 12.74 -5.57
N ILE A 94 -4.33 13.96 -5.80
CA ILE A 94 -5.74 14.33 -5.57
C ILE A 94 -6.66 13.53 -6.49
N GLU A 95 -6.33 13.39 -7.77
CA GLU A 95 -7.12 12.58 -8.71
C GLU A 95 -7.14 11.10 -8.33
N LEU A 96 -6.02 10.56 -7.86
CA LEU A 96 -5.97 9.21 -7.29
C LEU A 96 -6.86 9.09 -6.05
N GLY A 97 -6.87 10.09 -5.16
CA GLY A 97 -7.75 10.15 -3.99
C GLY A 97 -9.23 10.16 -4.36
N ASN A 98 -9.59 10.96 -5.39
CA ASN A 98 -10.94 10.98 -5.93
C ASN A 98 -11.34 9.59 -6.48
N ALA A 99 -10.47 8.99 -7.29
CA ALA A 99 -10.71 7.66 -7.86
C ALA A 99 -10.80 6.58 -6.77
N CYS A 100 -9.94 6.62 -5.76
CA CYS A 100 -9.97 5.71 -4.62
C CYS A 100 -11.33 5.74 -3.92
N ALA A 101 -11.83 6.93 -3.59
CA ALA A 101 -13.14 7.10 -2.96
C ALA A 101 -14.29 6.61 -3.86
N ASP A 102 -14.24 6.88 -5.17
CA ASP A 102 -15.26 6.43 -6.13
C ASP A 102 -15.28 4.89 -6.23
N PHE A 103 -14.14 4.22 -6.19
CA PHE A 103 -14.04 2.77 -6.10
C PHE A 103 -14.55 2.20 -4.76
N GLY A 104 -14.76 3.05 -3.75
CA GLY A 104 -15.20 2.66 -2.40
C GLY A 104 -14.06 2.40 -1.43
N GLY A 105 -12.82 2.69 -1.81
CA GLY A 105 -11.64 2.57 -0.95
C GLY A 105 -11.42 3.80 -0.05
N ASP A 106 -10.66 3.61 1.02
CA ASP A 106 -10.34 4.67 1.99
C ASP A 106 -8.84 4.82 2.25
N LEU A 107 -7.98 4.11 1.49
CA LEU A 107 -6.52 4.17 1.66
C LEU A 107 -5.77 4.16 0.33
N MET A 108 -4.60 4.80 0.33
CA MET A 108 -3.65 4.79 -0.77
C MET A 108 -2.24 4.55 -0.22
N VAL A 109 -1.54 3.52 -0.69
CA VAL A 109 -0.17 3.22 -0.26
C VAL A 109 0.82 3.97 -1.15
N PHE A 110 1.54 4.94 -0.56
CA PHE A 110 2.59 5.66 -1.26
C PHE A 110 3.92 4.91 -1.15
N ARG A 111 4.23 4.17 -2.18
CA ARG A 111 5.46 3.41 -2.38
C ARG A 111 6.37 4.09 -3.43
N SER A 112 6.08 3.97 -4.70
CA SER A 112 6.61 4.67 -5.89
C SER A 112 8.13 4.99 -5.87
N PRO A 113 9.04 3.98 -5.79
CA PRO A 113 10.47 4.23 -5.63
C PRO A 113 11.08 5.19 -6.67
N PRO A 114 10.84 5.02 -8.00
CA PRO A 114 11.44 5.90 -9.00
C PRO A 114 11.02 7.36 -8.86
N GLN A 115 9.82 7.63 -8.36
CA GLN A 115 9.28 8.99 -8.24
C GLN A 115 9.58 9.64 -6.88
N ARG A 116 10.39 9.00 -6.03
CA ARG A 116 10.78 9.54 -4.71
C ARG A 116 12.27 9.55 -4.43
N ASN A 117 13.09 8.95 -5.29
CA ASN A 117 14.54 8.94 -5.13
C ASN A 117 15.13 10.36 -5.11
N LEU A 118 16.28 10.53 -4.45
CA LEU A 118 17.02 11.78 -4.48
C LEU A 118 17.46 12.09 -5.92
N GLN A 119 17.28 13.34 -6.32
CA GLN A 119 17.72 13.78 -7.64
C GLN A 119 19.07 14.52 -7.57
N PRO A 120 19.87 14.50 -8.65
CA PRO A 120 21.12 15.24 -8.69
C PRO A 120 20.95 16.70 -8.32
N GLY A 121 21.74 17.20 -7.37
CA GLY A 121 21.69 18.59 -6.89
C GLY A 121 20.63 18.88 -5.82
N VAL A 122 19.85 17.88 -5.39
CA VAL A 122 18.90 18.01 -4.27
C VAL A 122 19.51 17.33 -3.04
N THR A 123 19.65 18.08 -1.93
CA THR A 123 20.13 17.48 -0.67
C THR A 123 19.01 16.65 0.00
N PRO A 124 19.35 15.71 0.89
CA PRO A 124 18.34 14.95 1.63
C PRO A 124 17.34 15.85 2.39
N GLU A 125 17.81 16.93 2.99
CA GLU A 125 16.96 17.89 3.71
C GLU A 125 15.99 18.61 2.75
N GLN A 126 16.50 19.00 1.58
CA GLN A 126 15.67 19.64 0.55
C GLN A 126 14.66 18.66 -0.05
N ALA A 127 15.04 17.41 -0.27
CA ALA A 127 14.15 16.35 -0.72
C ALA A 127 13.02 16.11 0.30
N PHE A 128 13.35 16.13 1.60
CA PHE A 128 12.38 16.00 2.68
C PHE A 128 11.36 17.15 2.68
N GLU A 129 11.82 18.39 2.60
CA GLU A 129 10.92 19.56 2.54
C GLU A 129 10.07 19.58 1.26
N ASN A 130 10.65 19.20 0.11
CA ASN A 130 9.92 19.09 -1.15
C ASN A 130 8.80 18.03 -1.04
N ALA A 131 9.08 16.88 -0.46
CA ALA A 131 8.09 15.83 -0.23
C ALA A 131 6.98 16.29 0.73
N ALA A 132 7.36 16.92 1.84
CA ALA A 132 6.41 17.46 2.80
C ALA A 132 5.50 18.55 2.17
N GLU A 133 6.04 19.40 1.31
CA GLU A 133 5.27 20.40 0.55
C GLU A 133 4.21 19.75 -0.34
N VAL A 134 4.58 18.71 -1.11
CA VAL A 134 3.66 17.96 -1.97
C VAL A 134 2.50 17.38 -1.15
N PHE A 135 2.80 16.68 -0.05
CA PHE A 135 1.74 16.07 0.75
C PHE A 135 0.89 17.11 1.48
N ARG A 136 1.46 18.18 2.03
CA ARG A 136 0.68 19.28 2.63
C ARG A 136 -0.30 19.89 1.64
N SER A 137 0.06 19.97 0.36
CA SER A 137 -0.80 20.59 -0.65
C SER A 137 -1.94 19.66 -1.09
N CYS A 138 -1.75 18.33 -1.15
CA CYS A 138 -2.79 17.39 -1.61
C CYS A 138 -3.64 16.80 -0.48
N MET A 139 -3.11 16.64 0.73
CA MET A 139 -3.79 15.95 1.82
C MET A 139 -5.13 16.54 2.25
N PRO A 140 -5.35 17.89 2.26
CA PRO A 140 -6.68 18.43 2.57
C PRO A 140 -7.77 17.91 1.64
N ALA A 141 -7.54 17.95 0.32
CA ALA A 141 -8.52 17.47 -0.66
C ALA A 141 -8.74 15.94 -0.58
N ILE A 142 -7.66 15.18 -0.37
CA ILE A 142 -7.72 13.72 -0.20
C ILE A 142 -8.48 13.38 1.09
N GLY A 143 -8.20 14.07 2.19
CA GLY A 143 -8.86 13.87 3.47
C GLY A 143 -10.36 14.21 3.46
N GLU A 144 -10.78 15.23 2.71
CA GLU A 144 -12.19 15.58 2.49
C GLU A 144 -12.96 14.43 1.80
N ARG A 145 -12.28 13.61 1.00
CA ARG A 145 -12.86 12.39 0.39
C ARG A 145 -12.90 11.19 1.35
N GLY A 146 -12.43 11.36 2.60
CA GLY A 146 -12.31 10.26 3.57
C GLY A 146 -11.17 9.29 3.29
N VAL A 147 -10.25 9.63 2.37
CA VAL A 147 -9.12 8.80 1.98
C VAL A 147 -7.88 9.20 2.79
N ARG A 148 -7.05 8.21 3.13
CA ARG A 148 -5.74 8.38 3.77
C ARG A 148 -4.63 8.01 2.81
N ILE A 149 -3.46 8.65 2.95
CA ILE A 149 -2.22 8.17 2.36
C ILE A 149 -1.40 7.46 3.43
N CYS A 150 -1.02 6.22 3.15
CA CYS A 150 -0.16 5.40 3.98
C CYS A 150 1.26 5.44 3.41
N MET A 151 2.17 6.15 4.07
CA MET A 151 3.57 6.30 3.63
C MET A 151 4.35 5.04 3.91
N GLU A 152 4.89 4.41 2.88
CA GLU A 152 5.64 3.17 2.97
C GLU A 152 7.16 3.42 2.99
N PRO A 153 7.86 3.06 4.08
CA PRO A 153 9.31 2.93 4.08
C PRO A 153 9.73 1.74 3.20
N LEU A 154 10.82 1.91 2.44
CA LEU A 154 11.33 0.87 1.54
C LEU A 154 12.80 0.60 1.80
N THR A 155 13.29 -0.56 1.37
CA THR A 155 14.71 -0.89 1.53
C THR A 155 15.62 0.05 0.74
N ALA A 156 16.86 0.21 1.17
CA ALA A 156 17.88 1.00 0.46
C ALA A 156 18.22 0.44 -0.93
N LYS A 157 17.78 -0.78 -1.25
CA LYS A 157 17.88 -1.34 -2.61
C LYS A 157 16.82 -0.79 -3.56
N GLU A 158 15.71 -0.31 -3.02
CA GLU A 158 14.56 0.19 -3.78
C GLU A 158 14.57 1.71 -3.90
N THR A 159 14.98 2.43 -2.84
CA THR A 159 15.00 3.89 -2.79
C THR A 159 16.04 4.39 -1.80
N ASP A 160 16.53 5.60 -2.01
CA ASP A 160 17.40 6.34 -1.09
C ASP A 160 16.65 7.39 -0.25
N PHE A 161 15.30 7.34 -0.27
CA PHE A 161 14.45 8.30 0.46
C PHE A 161 13.37 7.59 1.28
N ILE A 162 13.39 7.77 2.61
CA ILE A 162 12.49 7.15 3.60
C ILE A 162 12.59 5.61 3.60
N ASN A 163 13.53 5.11 4.39
CA ASN A 163 13.82 3.68 4.47
C ASN A 163 13.33 3.02 5.76
N THR A 164 13.02 3.78 6.81
CA THR A 164 12.57 3.24 8.09
C THR A 164 11.25 3.84 8.54
N CYS A 165 10.52 3.12 9.40
CA CYS A 165 9.32 3.64 10.04
C CYS A 165 9.60 4.96 10.80
N GLY A 166 10.77 5.08 11.42
CA GLY A 166 11.18 6.33 12.08
C GLY A 166 11.25 7.53 11.13
N GLN A 167 11.89 7.34 9.96
CA GLN A 167 11.96 8.39 8.93
C GLN A 167 10.58 8.72 8.34
N ALA A 168 9.73 7.72 8.11
CA ALA A 168 8.36 7.97 7.67
C ALA A 168 7.58 8.78 8.71
N MET A 169 7.75 8.48 10.01
CA MET A 169 7.11 9.23 11.09
C MET A 169 7.61 10.68 11.19
N GLU A 170 8.86 10.96 10.81
CA GLU A 170 9.34 12.34 10.70
C GLU A 170 8.59 13.10 9.60
N LEU A 171 8.42 12.49 8.43
CA LEU A 171 7.66 13.07 7.32
C LEU A 171 6.17 13.23 7.68
N ILE A 172 5.56 12.23 8.33
CA ILE A 172 4.16 12.27 8.79
C ILE A 172 3.95 13.45 9.74
N ARG A 173 4.85 13.65 10.72
CA ARG A 173 4.78 14.80 11.62
C ARG A 173 5.00 16.13 10.90
N ALA A 174 5.87 16.18 9.90
CA ALA A 174 6.12 17.39 9.13
C ALA A 174 4.94 17.79 8.24
N VAL A 175 4.19 16.81 7.70
CA VAL A 175 2.97 17.06 6.92
C VAL A 175 1.80 17.47 7.82
N ASP A 176 1.73 16.91 9.04
CA ASP A 176 0.75 17.25 10.08
C ASP A 176 -0.71 17.18 9.61
N HIS A 177 -1.09 16.04 9.00
CA HIS A 177 -2.45 15.80 8.56
C HIS A 177 -2.95 14.44 9.07
N PRO A 178 -4.18 14.34 9.66
CA PRO A 178 -4.66 13.11 10.31
C PRO A 178 -4.81 11.92 9.37
N ASN A 179 -4.98 12.17 8.06
CA ASN A 179 -5.10 11.14 7.04
C ASN A 179 -3.75 10.81 6.36
N PHE A 180 -2.62 11.36 6.82
CA PHE A 180 -1.30 10.97 6.37
C PHE A 180 -0.64 10.12 7.45
N VAL A 181 -0.56 8.81 7.21
CA VAL A 181 -0.26 7.80 8.23
C VAL A 181 0.84 6.85 7.77
N LEU A 182 1.30 5.98 8.67
CA LEU A 182 2.34 5.00 8.38
C LEU A 182 1.75 3.76 7.69
N HIS A 183 2.47 3.25 6.69
CA HIS A 183 2.34 1.89 6.17
C HIS A 183 3.48 1.01 6.70
N GLN A 184 3.18 -0.22 7.07
CA GLN A 184 4.17 -1.24 7.40
C GLN A 184 4.11 -2.40 6.40
N ASP A 185 5.26 -2.75 5.81
CA ASP A 185 5.45 -3.87 4.90
C ASP A 185 6.49 -4.83 5.48
N VAL A 186 6.16 -6.12 5.54
CA VAL A 186 7.01 -7.12 6.21
C VAL A 186 8.37 -7.24 5.53
N LYS A 187 8.43 -7.39 4.20
CA LYS A 187 9.69 -7.49 3.44
C LYS A 187 10.53 -6.22 3.59
N ALA A 188 9.90 -5.05 3.53
CA ALA A 188 10.59 -3.78 3.65
C ALA A 188 11.19 -3.61 5.05
N MET A 189 10.43 -3.90 6.10
CA MET A 189 10.93 -3.86 7.48
C MET A 189 12.05 -4.87 7.72
N LEU A 190 11.92 -6.11 7.24
CA LEU A 190 12.99 -7.12 7.33
C LEU A 190 14.28 -6.70 6.62
N GLY A 191 14.16 -5.92 5.55
CA GLY A 191 15.30 -5.48 4.74
C GLY A 191 15.95 -4.16 5.19
N ALA A 192 15.30 -3.36 6.02
CA ALA A 192 15.74 -2.00 6.35
C ALA A 192 15.85 -1.72 7.86
N GLU A 193 15.08 -2.38 8.70
CA GLU A 193 14.99 -2.10 10.12
C GLU A 193 15.98 -2.94 10.94
N GLN A 194 16.40 -2.41 12.09
CA GLN A 194 17.30 -3.12 13.00
C GLN A 194 16.57 -3.79 14.18
N LYS A 195 15.36 -3.32 14.48
CA LYS A 195 14.53 -3.88 15.54
C LYS A 195 13.72 -5.07 15.02
N PRO A 196 13.39 -6.06 15.87
CA PRO A 196 12.44 -7.11 15.51
C PRO A 196 11.08 -6.55 15.09
N LEU A 197 10.43 -7.15 14.09
CA LEU A 197 9.13 -6.69 13.59
C LEU A 197 8.05 -6.56 14.66
N PRO A 198 7.88 -7.50 15.61
CA PRO A 198 6.91 -7.34 16.67
C PRO A 198 7.09 -6.07 17.51
N GLN A 199 8.36 -5.67 17.73
CA GLN A 199 8.67 -4.43 18.43
C GLN A 199 8.30 -3.20 17.62
N LEU A 200 8.58 -3.19 16.30
CA LEU A 200 8.20 -2.10 15.39
C LEU A 200 6.67 -1.98 15.28
N ILE A 201 5.97 -3.10 15.16
CA ILE A 201 4.50 -3.12 15.13
C ILE A 201 3.93 -2.48 16.40
N ALA A 202 4.42 -2.86 17.56
CA ALA A 202 3.97 -2.29 18.84
C ALA A 202 4.33 -0.81 18.98
N GLU A 203 5.55 -0.41 18.60
CA GLU A 203 6.04 0.97 18.72
C GLU A 203 5.22 1.96 17.87
N PHE A 204 4.86 1.56 16.65
CA PHE A 204 4.19 2.44 15.69
C PHE A 204 2.68 2.21 15.59
N ALA A 205 2.10 1.26 16.33
CA ALA A 205 0.69 0.88 16.27
C ALA A 205 -0.31 2.06 16.19
N PRO A 206 -0.17 3.16 16.94
CA PRO A 206 -1.12 4.27 16.88
C PRO A 206 -1.15 5.01 15.54
N ASN A 207 -0.12 4.83 14.70
CA ASN A 207 0.08 5.58 13.46
C ASN A 207 -0.08 4.70 12.22
N VAL A 208 -0.22 3.37 12.38
CA VAL A 208 -0.31 2.43 11.25
C VAL A 208 -1.71 2.47 10.64
N GLY A 209 -1.78 2.90 9.39
CA GLY A 209 -3.02 2.93 8.62
C GLY A 209 -3.25 1.67 7.78
N HIS A 210 -2.18 0.96 7.38
CA HIS A 210 -2.26 -0.23 6.54
C HIS A 210 -1.05 -1.14 6.74
N PHE A 211 -1.20 -2.43 6.40
CA PHE A 211 -0.18 -3.45 6.62
C PHE A 211 -0.09 -4.42 5.43
N HIS A 212 1.10 -4.52 4.79
CA HIS A 212 1.36 -5.50 3.75
C HIS A 212 2.12 -6.72 4.29
N VAL A 213 1.74 -7.89 3.76
CA VAL A 213 2.36 -9.16 4.08
C VAL A 213 2.91 -9.83 2.82
N ASN A 214 4.16 -10.25 2.90
CA ASN A 214 4.95 -10.85 1.83
C ASN A 214 6.18 -11.55 2.44
N ASP A 215 7.11 -12.01 1.64
CA ASP A 215 8.35 -12.57 2.14
C ASP A 215 9.58 -11.97 1.42
N THR A 216 10.76 -12.15 1.99
CA THR A 216 12.04 -11.65 1.46
C THR A 216 12.42 -12.26 0.10
N ASN A 217 11.84 -13.41 -0.25
CA ASN A 217 11.95 -14.06 -1.56
C ASN A 217 10.97 -13.49 -2.60
N LEU A 218 10.28 -12.37 -2.30
CA LEU A 218 9.33 -11.67 -3.16
C LEU A 218 8.00 -12.40 -3.38
N LEU A 219 7.73 -13.47 -2.66
CA LEU A 219 6.50 -14.25 -2.69
C LEU A 219 5.57 -13.88 -1.51
N GLY A 220 4.42 -14.55 -1.42
CA GLY A 220 3.46 -14.34 -0.34
C GLY A 220 3.85 -15.05 0.96
N PRO A 221 3.12 -14.75 2.06
CA PRO A 221 3.30 -15.42 3.34
C PRO A 221 3.20 -16.96 3.23
N GLY A 222 4.11 -17.67 3.90
CA GLY A 222 4.17 -19.14 3.86
C GLY A 222 4.84 -19.73 2.64
N MET A 223 5.34 -18.90 1.74
CA MET A 223 6.10 -19.31 0.56
C MET A 223 7.62 -19.05 0.69
N GLY A 224 8.06 -18.48 1.80
CA GLY A 224 9.44 -18.22 2.18
C GLY A 224 9.69 -18.63 3.64
N ASP A 225 10.70 -18.00 4.26
CA ASP A 225 11.20 -18.39 5.58
C ASP A 225 10.66 -17.51 6.73
N THR A 226 9.84 -16.49 6.43
CA THR A 226 9.34 -15.57 7.45
C THR A 226 8.33 -16.24 8.38
N ASP A 227 8.64 -16.27 9.69
CA ASP A 227 7.70 -16.74 10.73
C ASP A 227 6.68 -15.64 11.06
N TYR A 228 5.44 -15.87 10.67
CA TYR A 228 4.35 -14.91 10.88
C TYR A 228 3.69 -14.98 12.27
N ARG A 229 3.98 -16.01 13.08
CA ARG A 229 3.39 -16.13 14.44
C ARG A 229 3.66 -14.91 15.31
N PRO A 230 4.92 -14.45 15.48
CA PRO A 230 5.20 -13.25 16.29
C PRO A 230 4.67 -11.95 15.65
N ILE A 231 4.55 -11.89 14.31
CA ILE A 231 4.02 -10.74 13.59
C ILE A 231 2.51 -10.60 13.85
N PHE A 232 1.76 -11.67 13.63
CA PHE A 232 0.30 -11.67 13.86
C PHE A 232 -0.04 -11.53 15.35
N GLN A 233 0.76 -12.14 16.25
CA GLN A 233 0.58 -11.90 17.68
C GLN A 233 0.73 -10.42 18.04
N ALA A 234 1.74 -9.72 17.49
CA ALA A 234 1.93 -8.29 17.73
C ALA A 234 0.78 -7.43 17.16
N LEU A 235 0.24 -7.78 16.01
CA LEU A 235 -0.95 -7.11 15.45
C LEU A 235 -2.19 -7.31 16.33
N LEU A 236 -2.36 -8.50 16.92
CA LEU A 236 -3.44 -8.78 17.88
C LEU A 236 -3.24 -8.03 19.19
N ASP A 237 -2.04 -8.07 19.75
CA ASP A 237 -1.70 -7.42 21.01
C ASP A 237 -1.88 -5.89 20.96
N THR A 238 -1.68 -5.31 19.76
CA THR A 238 -1.92 -3.89 19.50
C THR A 238 -3.36 -3.58 19.08
N ASN A 239 -4.23 -4.59 19.08
CA ASN A 239 -5.64 -4.47 18.64
C ASN A 239 -5.79 -3.89 17.23
N TYR A 240 -4.90 -4.27 16.30
CA TYR A 240 -4.99 -3.82 14.90
C TYR A 240 -6.28 -4.32 14.24
N GLN A 241 -7.15 -3.42 13.81
CA GLN A 241 -8.45 -3.72 13.19
C GLN A 241 -8.46 -3.47 11.68
N GLY A 242 -7.34 -3.04 11.12
CA GLY A 242 -7.19 -2.71 9.71
C GLY A 242 -7.09 -3.93 8.79
N TRP A 243 -6.76 -3.65 7.55
CA TRP A 243 -6.50 -4.64 6.52
C TRP A 243 -5.06 -5.15 6.60
N VAL A 244 -4.90 -6.45 6.39
CA VAL A 244 -3.64 -7.13 6.14
C VAL A 244 -3.70 -7.63 4.70
N SER A 245 -2.95 -6.99 3.80
CA SER A 245 -3.03 -7.20 2.36
C SER A 245 -1.80 -7.97 1.85
N VAL A 246 -2.03 -9.03 1.09
CA VAL A 246 -0.96 -9.80 0.44
C VAL A 246 -0.47 -9.03 -0.78
N GLU A 247 0.80 -8.57 -0.75
CA GLU A 247 1.49 -7.96 -1.89
C GLU A 247 2.71 -8.82 -2.28
N VAL A 248 2.81 -9.22 -3.53
CA VAL A 248 3.92 -10.04 -4.04
C VAL A 248 4.59 -9.38 -5.23
N PHE A 249 5.84 -9.79 -5.54
CA PHE A 249 6.64 -9.20 -6.61
C PHE A 249 7.19 -10.25 -7.58
N ASP A 250 7.13 -11.54 -7.22
CA ASP A 250 7.41 -12.67 -8.09
C ASP A 250 6.11 -13.44 -8.35
N TYR A 251 5.63 -13.40 -9.58
CA TYR A 251 4.38 -14.06 -10.00
C TYR A 251 4.62 -15.45 -10.60
N SER A 252 5.87 -15.92 -10.63
CA SER A 252 6.25 -17.20 -11.30
C SER A 252 5.53 -18.45 -10.78
N PRO A 253 5.11 -18.54 -9.50
CA PRO A 253 4.31 -19.68 -9.05
C PRO A 253 2.87 -19.72 -9.55
N GLY A 254 2.40 -18.63 -10.19
CA GLY A 254 1.04 -18.45 -10.66
C GLY A 254 0.08 -17.87 -9.60
N CYS A 255 -0.81 -17.00 -10.05
CA CYS A 255 -1.68 -16.21 -9.17
C CYS A 255 -2.57 -17.08 -8.26
N GLU A 256 -3.14 -18.17 -8.80
CA GLU A 256 -3.99 -19.09 -8.02
C GLU A 256 -3.23 -19.74 -6.85
N ASN A 257 -2.01 -20.19 -7.12
CA ASN A 257 -1.16 -20.83 -6.12
C ASN A 257 -0.72 -19.84 -5.04
N ILE A 258 -0.26 -18.65 -5.44
CA ILE A 258 0.18 -17.60 -4.52
C ILE A 258 -0.97 -17.18 -3.59
N ALA A 259 -2.12 -16.84 -4.16
CA ALA A 259 -3.26 -16.38 -3.39
C ALA A 259 -3.76 -17.44 -2.39
N ARG A 260 -3.86 -18.69 -2.83
CA ARG A 260 -4.31 -19.81 -1.97
C ARG A 260 -3.32 -20.10 -0.85
N GLN A 261 -2.05 -20.32 -1.18
CA GLN A 261 -1.03 -20.66 -0.17
C GLN A 261 -0.89 -19.54 0.88
N SER A 262 -0.91 -18.27 0.46
CA SER A 262 -0.84 -17.15 1.38
C SER A 262 -2.01 -17.13 2.36
N MET A 263 -3.24 -17.32 1.88
CA MET A 263 -4.42 -17.34 2.76
C MET A 263 -4.40 -18.54 3.69
N ASP A 264 -4.14 -19.74 3.16
CA ASP A 264 -4.09 -20.97 3.96
C ASP A 264 -3.05 -20.88 5.08
N TYR A 265 -1.87 -20.33 4.77
CA TYR A 265 -0.81 -20.11 5.75
C TYR A 265 -1.22 -19.07 6.81
N MET A 266 -1.72 -17.91 6.41
CA MET A 266 -2.16 -16.87 7.37
C MET A 266 -3.23 -17.40 8.33
N GLN A 267 -4.20 -18.16 7.81
CA GLN A 267 -5.23 -18.79 8.63
C GLN A 267 -4.66 -19.88 9.56
N SER A 268 -3.65 -20.64 9.10
CA SER A 268 -3.02 -21.64 9.97
C SER A 268 -2.27 -20.99 11.11
N VAL A 269 -1.54 -19.91 10.83
CA VAL A 269 -0.83 -19.13 11.86
C VAL A 269 -1.81 -18.58 12.91
N LEU A 270 -2.95 -18.00 12.49
CA LEU A 270 -3.95 -17.52 13.45
C LEU A 270 -4.47 -18.63 14.35
N ARG A 271 -4.80 -19.82 13.79
CA ARG A 271 -5.21 -20.98 14.60
C ARG A 271 -4.13 -21.42 15.58
N GLU A 272 -2.86 -21.43 15.17
CA GLU A 272 -1.73 -21.81 16.02
C GLU A 272 -1.54 -20.87 17.21
N ILE A 273 -1.79 -19.57 17.04
CA ILE A 273 -1.70 -18.57 18.12
C ILE A 273 -3.01 -18.37 18.88
N GLY A 274 -4.07 -19.14 18.55
CA GLY A 274 -5.34 -19.15 19.27
C GLY A 274 -6.28 -17.96 18.97
N ALA A 275 -6.20 -17.39 17.75
CA ALA A 275 -6.96 -16.24 17.30
C ALA A 275 -8.12 -16.61 16.35
#